data_b36c0c20be420604d010922770cd8e04
#
_entry.id   b36c0c20be420604d010922770cd8e04
#
_cell.length_a   1.000
_cell.length_b   1.000
_cell.length_c   1.000
_cell.angle_alpha   90.00
_cell.angle_beta   90.00
_cell.angle_gamma   90.00
#
_symmetry.space_group_name_H-M   'P 1'
#
loop_
_entity.id
_entity.type
_entity.pdbx_description
1 polymer ?
#
loop_
_entity_poly.entity_id
_entity_poly.type
_entity_poly.pdbx_seq_one_letter_code
_entity_poly.pdbx_strand_id
1 'polypeptide(L)'
;CLPGRGVSYQFLKSFVQLCFDLVQAQASIQISQDYSSMVNFARCKCLGANVLRGPDQLPWDGKLPYDYQLWIDSDIVFNTEKFWQIVLMDKDLAAGWYCTEDGKTTSVAHWLEEDDFRTNGGVMNHETIESISKRKKPFTVDYTGFGWLLIKHGVFEHKEMPYPWFAPKMQVF
;
A
#
# COMPACT_ATOMS: atom_id res chain seq x y z
N CYS A 1 -6.14 4.18 -4.87
CA CYS A 1 -5.59 3.40 -5.98
C CYS A 1 -6.00 1.94 -5.83
N LEU A 2 -6.60 1.38 -6.86
CA LEU A 2 -7.19 0.05 -6.90
C LEU A 2 -6.59 -0.76 -8.06
N PRO A 3 -5.46 -1.44 -7.87
CA PRO A 3 -4.90 -2.28 -8.92
C PRO A 3 -5.71 -3.58 -9.07
N GLY A 4 -6.21 -3.89 -10.27
CA GLY A 4 -6.93 -5.13 -10.51
C GLY A 4 -8.11 -5.02 -11.47
N ARG A 5 -8.75 -6.17 -11.77
CA ARG A 5 -9.89 -6.26 -12.71
C ARG A 5 -11.25 -6.39 -12.03
N GLY A 6 -11.28 -6.84 -10.80
CA GLY A 6 -12.52 -7.12 -10.09
C GLY A 6 -12.35 -6.97 -8.59
N VAL A 7 -13.46 -6.94 -7.88
CA VAL A 7 -13.49 -6.77 -6.43
C VAL A 7 -14.41 -7.81 -5.80
N SER A 8 -14.13 -8.19 -4.55
CA SER A 8 -15.06 -9.00 -3.77
C SER A 8 -16.30 -8.18 -3.35
N TYR A 9 -17.41 -8.85 -3.09
CA TYR A 9 -18.60 -8.17 -2.56
C TYR A 9 -18.33 -7.50 -1.21
N GLN A 10 -17.54 -8.13 -0.36
CA GLN A 10 -17.17 -7.61 0.95
C GLN A 10 -16.30 -6.35 0.81
N PHE A 11 -15.33 -6.37 -0.11
CA PHE A 11 -14.55 -5.19 -0.46
C PHE A 11 -15.46 -4.04 -0.94
N LEU A 12 -16.36 -4.32 -1.89
CA LEU A 12 -17.26 -3.30 -2.43
C LEU A 12 -18.07 -2.62 -1.34
N LYS A 13 -18.60 -3.39 -0.38
CA LYS A 13 -19.34 -2.84 0.77
C LYS A 13 -18.47 -1.92 1.62
N SER A 14 -17.25 -2.34 1.96
CA SER A 14 -16.30 -1.53 2.73
C SER A 14 -15.93 -0.25 1.98
N PHE A 15 -15.68 -0.36 0.69
CA PHE A 15 -15.27 0.77 -0.15
C PHE A 15 -16.37 1.82 -0.34
N VAL A 16 -17.60 1.38 -0.60
CA VAL A 16 -18.75 2.28 -0.71
C VAL A 16 -18.99 3.01 0.60
N GLN A 17 -18.94 2.30 1.75
CA GLN A 17 -19.09 2.94 3.06
C GLN A 17 -17.99 3.99 3.30
N LEU A 18 -16.73 3.66 3.01
CA LEU A 18 -15.64 4.63 3.12
C LEU A 18 -15.89 5.87 2.26
N CYS A 19 -16.32 5.71 1.01
CA CYS A 19 -16.62 6.85 0.14
C CYS A 19 -17.72 7.73 0.71
N PHE A 20 -18.80 7.16 1.24
CA PHE A 20 -19.86 7.93 1.88
C PHE A 20 -19.35 8.71 3.10
N ASP A 21 -18.60 8.08 3.96
CA ASP A 21 -18.08 8.70 5.17
C ASP A 21 -17.09 9.83 4.86
N LEU A 22 -16.24 9.64 3.83
CA LEU A 22 -15.32 10.68 3.37
C LEU A 22 -16.05 11.89 2.76
N VAL A 23 -17.10 11.66 1.97
CA VAL A 23 -17.94 12.74 1.44
C VAL A 23 -18.61 13.50 2.58
N GLN A 24 -19.15 12.83 3.59
CA GLN A 24 -19.71 13.47 4.77
C GLN A 24 -18.66 14.27 5.55
N ALA A 25 -17.42 13.81 5.59
CA ALA A 25 -16.29 14.54 6.17
C ALA A 25 -15.75 15.66 5.26
N GLN A 26 -16.40 15.95 4.13
CA GLN A 26 -16.00 16.96 3.14
C GLN A 26 -14.61 16.70 2.52
N ALA A 27 -14.14 15.44 2.52
CA ALA A 27 -12.91 15.06 1.86
C ALA A 27 -13.12 14.99 0.34
N SER A 28 -12.15 15.49 -0.43
CA SER A 28 -12.10 15.29 -1.88
C SER A 28 -11.58 13.89 -2.20
N ILE A 29 -12.27 13.16 -3.06
CA ILE A 29 -11.92 11.78 -3.41
C ILE A 29 -11.71 11.68 -4.91
N GLN A 30 -10.55 11.15 -5.30
CA GLN A 30 -10.28 10.71 -6.66
C GLN A 30 -10.03 9.21 -6.67
N ILE A 31 -10.77 8.47 -7.48
CA ILE A 31 -10.58 7.03 -7.65
C ILE A 31 -9.71 6.80 -8.86
N SER A 32 -8.58 6.12 -8.67
CA SER A 32 -7.72 5.65 -9.74
C SER A 32 -7.69 4.13 -9.75
N GLN A 33 -7.94 3.55 -10.92
CA GLN A 33 -7.96 2.10 -11.14
C GLN A 33 -7.27 1.80 -12.47
N ASP A 34 -6.40 0.81 -12.48
CA ASP A 34 -5.82 0.29 -13.70
C ASP A 34 -5.50 -1.21 -13.55
N TYR A 35 -5.18 -1.84 -14.66
CA TYR A 35 -4.87 -3.25 -14.71
C TYR A 35 -3.63 -3.52 -15.58
N SER A 36 -2.84 -4.49 -15.14
CA SER A 36 -1.79 -5.14 -15.91
C SER A 36 -1.67 -6.60 -15.45
N SER A 37 -1.12 -7.46 -16.29
CA SER A 37 -0.75 -8.83 -15.91
C SER A 37 0.36 -8.87 -14.85
N MET A 38 1.10 -7.80 -14.71
CA MET A 38 2.14 -7.62 -13.68
C MET A 38 1.70 -6.50 -12.73
N VAL A 39 1.62 -6.81 -11.44
CA VAL A 39 1.10 -5.90 -10.41
C VAL A 39 1.90 -4.59 -10.28
N ASN A 40 3.22 -4.64 -10.45
CA ASN A 40 4.07 -3.46 -10.42
C ASN A 40 3.72 -2.47 -11.54
N PHE A 41 3.44 -2.95 -12.74
CA PHE A 41 2.96 -2.09 -13.83
C PHE A 41 1.53 -1.59 -13.61
N ALA A 42 0.64 -2.43 -13.07
CA ALA A 42 -0.71 -1.98 -12.71
C ALA A 42 -0.65 -0.82 -11.71
N ARG A 43 0.21 -0.92 -10.70
CA ARG A 43 0.43 0.15 -9.70
C ARG A 43 1.00 1.42 -10.33
N CYS A 44 2.01 1.32 -11.19
CA CYS A 44 2.51 2.49 -11.93
C CYS A 44 1.40 3.16 -12.76
N LYS A 45 0.57 2.38 -13.44
CA LYS A 45 -0.54 2.90 -14.25
C LYS A 45 -1.63 3.57 -13.41
N CYS A 46 -1.90 3.08 -12.20
CA CYS A 46 -2.78 3.78 -11.24
C CYS A 46 -2.27 5.19 -10.92
N LEU A 47 -0.97 5.44 -11.00
CA LEU A 47 -0.38 6.77 -10.85
C LEU A 47 -0.26 7.54 -12.19
N GLY A 48 -0.92 7.08 -13.22
CA GLY A 48 -0.91 7.73 -14.54
C GLY A 48 0.37 7.52 -15.33
N ALA A 49 1.21 6.53 -14.97
CA ALA A 49 2.45 6.27 -15.68
C ALA A 49 2.23 5.85 -17.13
N ASN A 50 3.15 6.28 -17.98
CA ASN A 50 3.23 5.87 -19.38
C ASN A 50 4.68 5.49 -19.71
N VAL A 51 4.91 4.25 -20.09
CA VAL A 51 6.24 3.72 -20.44
C VAL A 51 6.97 4.53 -21.54
N LEU A 52 6.23 5.27 -22.35
CA LEU A 52 6.78 6.09 -23.44
C LEU A 52 7.33 7.45 -22.98
N ARG A 53 7.09 7.85 -21.73
CA ARG A 53 7.49 9.18 -21.21
C ARG A 53 8.85 9.23 -20.52
N GLY A 54 9.51 8.09 -20.36
CA GLY A 54 10.83 8.02 -19.71
C GLY A 54 10.78 8.06 -18.18
N PRO A 55 11.95 8.16 -17.49
CA PRO A 55 12.06 8.00 -16.04
C PRO A 55 11.64 9.23 -15.22
N ASP A 56 11.60 10.42 -15.82
CA ASP A 56 11.35 11.69 -15.10
C ASP A 56 9.86 11.98 -14.91
N GLN A 57 9.05 10.92 -14.79
CA GLN A 57 7.61 11.05 -14.58
C GLN A 57 7.28 11.34 -13.11
N LEU A 58 6.26 12.18 -12.92
CA LEU A 58 5.59 12.37 -11.64
C LEU A 58 4.23 11.68 -11.65
N PRO A 59 3.70 11.26 -10.49
CA PRO A 59 2.33 10.80 -10.38
C PRO A 59 1.36 11.78 -11.06
N TRP A 60 0.52 11.25 -11.97
CA TRP A 60 -0.45 12.02 -12.78
C TRP A 60 0.14 13.27 -13.45
N ASP A 61 1.40 13.23 -13.87
CA ASP A 61 2.16 14.36 -14.46
C ASP A 61 2.28 15.58 -13.51
N GLY A 62 2.15 15.40 -12.20
CA GLY A 62 2.10 16.50 -11.25
C GLY A 62 0.84 17.39 -11.37
N LYS A 63 -0.18 16.95 -12.15
CA LYS A 63 -1.39 17.75 -12.42
C LYS A 63 -2.53 17.51 -11.44
N LEU A 64 -2.52 16.38 -10.75
CA LEU A 64 -3.53 16.02 -9.76
C LEU A 64 -3.04 16.40 -8.37
N PRO A 65 -3.61 17.42 -7.72
CA PRO A 65 -3.31 17.71 -6.33
C PRO A 65 -3.92 16.64 -5.43
N TYR A 66 -3.16 16.15 -4.47
CA TYR A 66 -3.61 15.21 -3.46
C TYR A 66 -2.76 15.33 -2.19
N ASP A 67 -3.36 14.98 -1.04
CA ASP A 67 -2.62 14.91 0.23
C ASP A 67 -2.11 13.49 0.49
N TYR A 68 -2.93 12.49 0.15
CA TYR A 68 -2.63 11.09 0.37
C TYR A 68 -3.08 10.21 -0.79
N GLN A 69 -2.37 9.11 -0.97
CA GLN A 69 -2.76 7.98 -1.81
C GLN A 69 -3.10 6.79 -0.91
N LEU A 70 -4.33 6.33 -0.94
CA LEU A 70 -4.72 5.08 -0.28
C LEU A 70 -4.69 3.94 -1.29
N TRP A 71 -3.85 2.94 -1.03
CA TRP A 71 -3.74 1.71 -1.79
C TRP A 71 -4.53 0.62 -1.10
N ILE A 72 -5.41 -0.04 -1.86
CA ILE A 72 -6.28 -1.11 -1.35
C ILE A 72 -6.32 -2.24 -2.36
N ASP A 73 -5.93 -3.44 -1.97
CA ASP A 73 -6.12 -4.62 -2.80
C ASP A 73 -7.59 -5.05 -2.77
N SER A 74 -8.05 -5.63 -3.85
CA SER A 74 -9.48 -5.88 -4.15
C SER A 74 -10.17 -6.93 -3.27
N ASP A 75 -9.43 -7.58 -2.40
CA ASP A 75 -9.88 -8.61 -1.45
C ASP A 75 -9.79 -8.17 0.02
N ILE A 76 -9.26 -6.97 0.28
CA ILE A 76 -9.14 -6.44 1.65
C ILE A 76 -10.50 -5.94 2.15
N VAL A 77 -10.89 -6.37 3.35
CA VAL A 77 -12.09 -5.91 4.05
C VAL A 77 -11.68 -4.97 5.18
N PHE A 78 -12.25 -3.78 5.19
CA PHE A 78 -11.88 -2.71 6.11
C PHE A 78 -13.11 -1.89 6.54
N ASN A 79 -12.90 -0.93 7.45
CA ASN A 79 -13.90 0.07 7.81
C ASN A 79 -13.27 1.47 7.89
N THR A 80 -14.13 2.47 7.92
CA THR A 80 -13.72 3.88 7.93
C THR A 80 -12.94 4.26 9.19
N GLU A 81 -13.22 3.63 10.33
CA GLU A 81 -12.46 3.86 11.56
C GLU A 81 -10.98 3.49 11.38
N LYS A 82 -10.69 2.34 10.73
CA LYS A 82 -9.33 1.90 10.42
C LYS A 82 -8.63 2.84 9.43
N PHE A 83 -9.37 3.40 8.48
CA PHE A 83 -8.83 4.44 7.62
C PHE A 83 -8.39 5.67 8.41
N TRP A 84 -9.24 6.21 9.28
CA TRP A 84 -8.86 7.36 10.09
C TRP A 84 -7.72 7.07 11.05
N GLN A 85 -7.61 5.84 11.57
CA GLN A 85 -6.48 5.45 12.41
C GLN A 85 -5.14 5.57 11.66
N ILE A 86 -5.04 5.17 10.39
CA ILE A 86 -3.80 5.31 9.64
C ILE A 86 -3.54 6.76 9.19
N VAL A 87 -4.57 7.54 8.87
CA VAL A 87 -4.43 8.98 8.57
C VAL A 87 -3.87 9.73 9.78
N LEU A 88 -4.41 9.47 10.98
CA LEU A 88 -4.00 10.13 12.22
C LEU A 88 -2.58 9.79 12.67
N MET A 89 -1.94 8.78 12.09
CA MET A 89 -0.52 8.51 12.36
C MET A 89 0.39 9.60 11.80
N ASP A 90 -0.07 10.35 10.80
CA ASP A 90 0.67 11.42 10.11
C ASP A 90 2.10 11.02 9.73
N LYS A 91 2.22 9.88 9.05
CA LYS A 91 3.49 9.35 8.55
C LYS A 91 3.51 9.40 7.02
N ASP A 92 4.72 9.44 6.46
CA ASP A 92 4.89 9.37 5.01
C ASP A 92 4.35 8.06 4.44
N LEU A 93 4.49 6.97 5.22
CA LEU A 93 3.96 5.64 4.95
C LEU A 93 3.25 5.14 6.21
N ALA A 94 1.96 4.86 6.12
CA ALA A 94 1.17 4.28 7.21
C ALA A 94 0.34 3.11 6.68
N ALA A 95 0.46 1.95 7.30
CA ALA A 95 -0.24 0.74 6.87
C ALA A 95 -1.11 0.15 7.98
N GLY A 96 -2.21 -0.46 7.59
CA GLY A 96 -2.87 -1.44 8.41
C GLY A 96 -2.38 -2.85 8.04
N TRP A 97 -2.35 -3.71 8.99
CA TRP A 97 -2.01 -5.11 8.75
C TRP A 97 -3.24 -5.92 8.34
N TYR A 98 -3.03 -6.96 7.58
CA TYR A 98 -4.02 -7.96 7.22
C TYR A 98 -3.38 -9.36 7.23
N CYS A 99 -4.22 -10.38 7.34
CA CYS A 99 -3.77 -11.75 7.40
C CYS A 99 -3.31 -12.22 6.02
N THR A 100 -2.23 -12.97 5.97
CA THR A 100 -1.81 -13.66 4.76
C THR A 100 -2.63 -14.95 4.55
N GLU A 101 -2.49 -15.59 3.39
CA GLU A 101 -3.27 -16.77 3.00
C GLU A 101 -3.12 -17.95 3.97
N ASP A 102 -2.00 -18.03 4.70
CA ASP A 102 -1.75 -19.07 5.70
C ASP A 102 -2.61 -18.97 6.97
N GLY A 103 -3.33 -17.84 7.15
CA GLY A 103 -4.16 -17.57 8.30
C GLY A 103 -3.41 -17.40 9.64
N LYS A 104 -2.10 -17.25 9.63
CA LYS A 104 -1.25 -17.18 10.83
C LYS A 104 -0.34 -15.96 10.83
N THR A 105 0.26 -15.65 9.69
CA THR A 105 1.15 -14.51 9.51
C THR A 105 0.40 -13.29 8.99
N THR A 106 1.03 -12.15 9.05
CA THR A 106 0.45 -10.90 8.59
C THR A 106 1.27 -10.26 7.47
N SER A 107 0.70 -9.23 6.84
CA SER A 107 1.32 -8.48 5.75
C SER A 107 2.50 -7.61 6.19
N VAL A 108 2.85 -7.58 7.47
CA VAL A 108 3.96 -6.76 7.99
C VAL A 108 5.09 -7.64 8.52
N ALA A 109 6.33 -7.19 8.30
CA ALA A 109 7.51 -7.97 8.65
C ALA A 109 8.69 -7.09 9.06
N HIS A 110 9.71 -7.73 9.61
CA HIS A 110 10.99 -7.14 9.94
C HIS A 110 12.11 -7.81 9.15
N TRP A 111 13.17 -7.04 8.87
CA TRP A 111 14.38 -7.60 8.31
C TRP A 111 15.02 -8.59 9.30
N LEU A 112 15.61 -9.62 8.77
CA LEU A 112 16.54 -10.47 9.49
C LEU A 112 17.97 -9.96 9.27
N GLU A 113 18.88 -10.32 10.17
CA GLU A 113 20.31 -10.20 9.90
C GLU A 113 20.68 -11.01 8.65
N GLU A 114 21.73 -10.60 7.93
CA GLU A 114 22.07 -11.18 6.63
C GLU A 114 22.24 -12.71 6.66
N ASP A 115 22.92 -13.22 7.68
CA ASP A 115 23.17 -14.67 7.82
C ASP A 115 21.87 -15.45 8.08
N ASP A 116 20.98 -14.89 8.90
CA ASP A 116 19.67 -15.48 9.17
C ASP A 116 18.76 -15.42 7.94
N PHE A 117 18.82 -14.33 7.19
CA PHE A 117 18.07 -14.18 5.95
C PHE A 117 18.52 -15.20 4.89
N ARG A 118 19.83 -15.42 4.74
CA ARG A 118 20.38 -16.41 3.82
C ARG A 118 20.01 -17.85 4.21
N THR A 119 20.14 -18.17 5.50
CA THR A 119 19.81 -19.53 6.01
C THR A 119 18.32 -19.83 5.96
N ASN A 120 17.49 -18.81 6.07
CA ASN A 120 16.01 -18.90 6.00
C ASN A 120 15.46 -18.84 4.55
N GLY A 121 16.32 -18.98 3.54
CA GLY A 121 15.91 -18.97 2.14
C GLY A 121 15.34 -17.64 1.65
N GLY A 122 15.70 -16.50 2.26
CA GLY A 122 15.26 -15.19 1.90
C GLY A 122 13.86 -14.79 2.44
N VAL A 123 13.33 -15.53 3.41
CA VAL A 123 12.04 -15.24 4.03
C VAL A 123 12.20 -14.20 5.13
N MET A 124 11.41 -13.13 5.08
CA MET A 124 11.36 -12.09 6.12
C MET A 124 10.73 -12.61 7.42
N ASN A 125 11.03 -11.96 8.53
CA ASN A 125 10.39 -12.24 9.82
C ASN A 125 9.01 -11.57 9.89
N HIS A 126 7.99 -12.27 9.44
CA HIS A 126 6.61 -11.78 9.49
C HIS A 126 6.05 -11.77 10.91
N GLU A 127 5.38 -10.68 11.25
CA GLU A 127 4.58 -10.63 12.48
C GLU A 127 3.41 -11.62 12.39
N THR A 128 3.15 -12.29 13.50
CA THR A 128 1.99 -13.20 13.62
C THR A 128 0.74 -12.44 14.09
N ILE A 129 -0.44 -12.99 13.83
CA ILE A 129 -1.70 -12.44 14.35
C ILE A 129 -1.64 -12.35 15.87
N GLU A 130 -1.06 -13.35 16.54
CA GLU A 130 -0.92 -13.36 17.99
C GLU A 130 -0.01 -12.23 18.51
N SER A 131 1.12 -11.97 17.85
CA SER A 131 2.05 -10.90 18.26
C SER A 131 1.42 -9.51 18.07
N ILE A 132 0.78 -9.28 16.91
CA ILE A 132 0.13 -7.99 16.62
C ILE A 132 -1.08 -7.74 17.53
N SER A 133 -1.90 -8.74 17.81
CA SER A 133 -3.11 -8.56 18.64
C SER A 133 -2.81 -8.11 20.07
N LYS A 134 -1.59 -8.35 20.54
CA LYS A 134 -1.10 -7.88 21.85
C LYS A 134 -0.65 -6.40 21.83
N ARG A 135 -0.44 -5.83 20.65
CA ARG A 135 0.02 -4.44 20.50
C ARG A 135 -1.17 -3.48 20.58
N LYS A 136 -1.05 -2.48 21.45
CA LYS A 136 -2.10 -1.46 21.67
C LYS A 136 -1.79 -0.12 21.01
N LYS A 137 -0.60 0.02 20.43
CA LYS A 137 -0.12 1.27 19.82
C LYS A 137 0.49 0.97 18.44
N PRO A 138 0.48 1.94 17.52
CA PRO A 138 1.26 1.84 16.28
C PRO A 138 2.73 1.56 16.57
N PHE A 139 3.38 0.84 15.66
CA PHE A 139 4.78 0.47 15.74
C PHE A 139 5.42 0.52 14.34
N THR A 140 6.73 0.63 14.31
CA THR A 140 7.50 0.65 13.06
C THR A 140 7.75 -0.78 12.57
N VAL A 141 7.70 -0.96 11.26
CA VAL A 141 8.02 -2.21 10.56
C VAL A 141 8.97 -1.89 9.40
N ASP A 142 9.71 -2.88 8.94
CA ASP A 142 10.63 -2.72 7.82
C ASP A 142 9.98 -3.05 6.48
N TYR A 143 8.89 -3.82 6.52
CA TYR A 143 8.13 -4.22 5.34
C TYR A 143 6.64 -4.23 5.63
N THR A 144 5.86 -3.81 4.65
CA THR A 144 4.40 -3.95 4.64
C THR A 144 3.88 -4.28 3.24
N GLY A 145 2.81 -5.06 3.18
CA GLY A 145 2.08 -5.28 1.94
C GLY A 145 1.31 -4.02 1.49
N PHE A 146 1.06 -3.91 0.21
CA PHE A 146 0.33 -2.80 -0.40
C PHE A 146 -1.20 -2.92 -0.33
N GLY A 147 -1.71 -4.00 0.26
CA GLY A 147 -3.16 -4.25 0.31
C GLY A 147 -3.94 -3.26 1.17
N TRP A 148 -3.29 -2.57 2.11
CA TRP A 148 -3.89 -1.52 2.92
C TRP A 148 -2.81 -0.53 3.37
N LEU A 149 -2.45 0.42 2.49
CA LEU A 149 -1.33 1.33 2.67
C LEU A 149 -1.72 2.77 2.28
N LEU A 150 -1.48 3.70 3.19
CA LEU A 150 -1.59 5.14 2.97
C LEU A 150 -0.20 5.71 2.71
N ILE A 151 -0.06 6.48 1.65
CA ILE A 151 1.19 7.15 1.26
C ILE A 151 0.93 8.65 1.15
N LYS A 152 1.71 9.45 1.85
CA LYS A 152 1.62 10.91 1.82
C LYS A 152 2.16 11.46 0.51
N HIS A 153 1.60 12.59 0.05
CA HIS A 153 2.17 13.36 -1.06
C HIS A 153 3.64 13.70 -0.78
N GLY A 154 4.47 13.66 -1.80
CA GLY A 154 5.91 13.91 -1.72
C GLY A 154 6.77 12.64 -1.72
N VAL A 155 6.20 11.47 -1.40
CA VAL A 155 6.96 10.20 -1.41
C VAL A 155 7.34 9.79 -2.83
N PHE A 156 6.38 9.71 -3.75
CA PHE A 156 6.66 9.35 -5.15
C PHE A 156 7.20 10.51 -5.99
N GLU A 157 7.11 11.72 -5.49
CA GLU A 157 7.69 12.92 -6.09
C GLU A 157 9.15 13.14 -5.68
N HIS A 158 9.65 12.35 -4.71
CA HIS A 158 11.02 12.47 -4.24
C HIS A 158 12.00 11.98 -5.32
N LYS A 159 13.08 12.72 -5.51
CA LYS A 159 14.12 12.43 -6.54
C LYS A 159 14.77 11.05 -6.43
N GLU A 160 14.73 10.43 -5.25
CA GLU A 160 15.25 9.09 -4.99
C GLU A 160 14.23 7.98 -5.29
N MET A 161 13.01 8.38 -5.71
CA MET A 161 11.92 7.49 -6.13
C MET A 161 11.57 7.70 -7.62
N PRO A 162 12.52 7.53 -8.56
CA PRO A 162 12.23 7.71 -9.98
C PRO A 162 11.27 6.64 -10.49
N TYR A 163 10.56 6.95 -11.56
CA TYR A 163 9.83 5.93 -12.31
C TYR A 163 10.82 4.87 -12.88
N PRO A 164 10.48 3.59 -12.86
CA PRO A 164 9.24 2.96 -12.38
C PRO A 164 9.21 2.77 -10.85
N TRP A 165 8.28 3.44 -10.19
CA TRP A 165 8.16 3.49 -8.72
C TRP A 165 8.04 2.13 -8.04
N PHE A 166 7.53 1.13 -8.74
CA PHE A 166 7.32 -0.24 -8.24
C PHE A 166 8.22 -1.27 -8.91
N ALA A 167 9.38 -0.84 -9.43
CA ALA A 167 10.32 -1.76 -10.04
C ALA A 167 10.86 -2.77 -9.01
N PRO A 168 10.92 -4.06 -9.35
CA PRO A 168 11.64 -5.02 -8.53
C PRO A 168 13.11 -4.59 -8.38
N LYS A 169 13.60 -4.54 -7.15
CA LYS A 169 15.02 -4.34 -6.88
C LYS A 169 15.67 -5.70 -6.67
N MET A 170 16.74 -5.99 -7.42
CA MET A 170 17.60 -7.12 -7.10
C MET A 170 18.49 -6.72 -5.91
N GLN A 171 18.43 -7.50 -4.84
CA GLN A 171 19.44 -7.44 -3.80
C GLN A 171 20.57 -8.40 -4.18
N VAL A 172 21.80 -7.87 -4.22
CA VAL A 172 23.01 -8.65 -4.37
C VAL A 172 23.60 -8.73 -2.96
N PHE A 173 23.67 -9.94 -2.43
CA PHE A 173 24.28 -10.24 -1.13
C PHE A 173 25.73 -10.71 -1.34
#